data_d00c9e77d4e64bd5df8e718c90ceb1df
#
_entry.id   d00c9e77d4e64bd5df8e718c90ceb1df
#
_cell.length_a   1.000
_cell.length_b   1.000
_cell.length_c   1.000
_cell.angle_alpha   90.00
_cell.angle_beta   90.00
_cell.angle_gamma   90.00
#
_symmetry.space_group_name_H-M   'P 1'
#
loop_
_entity.id
_entity.type
_entity.pdbx_description
1 polymer ?
#
loop_
_entity_poly.entity_id
_entity_poly.type
_entity_poly.pdbx_seq_one_letter_code
_entity_poly.pdbx_strand_id
1 'polypeptide(L)'
;MTTAAYVVLLAAVAVERLAELMVSTRNLRWSLARGGRQFGAGHYPVMVLLHTGLLIGCGAEVLLADRPFVAALGWPSLALVLASQALRWWCIATLGRQWNTRIVVIPGHGLVRSGPYRLLRHPNYLAVVVEGIALPLVHTAWLTAVIFTVCNAVLLSVRIRSENAALRPVSA
;
A
#
# COMPACT_ATOMS: atom_id res chain seq x y z
N MET A 1 24.66 -0.83 -0.86
CA MET A 1 23.96 -0.02 0.17
C MET A 1 24.32 -0.60 1.53
N THR A 2 24.58 0.22 2.53
CA THR A 2 24.84 -0.25 3.89
C THR A 2 23.56 -0.63 4.62
N THR A 3 23.65 -1.49 5.64
CA THR A 3 22.51 -1.83 6.51
C THR A 3 21.91 -0.58 7.16
N ALA A 4 22.73 0.37 7.57
CA ALA A 4 22.25 1.65 8.11
C ALA A 4 21.40 2.45 7.10
N ALA A 5 21.83 2.51 5.84
CA ALA A 5 21.06 3.17 4.78
C ALA A 5 19.73 2.46 4.51
N TYR A 6 19.70 1.13 4.63
CA TYR A 6 18.44 0.37 4.52
C TYR A 6 17.50 0.65 5.68
N VAL A 7 18.01 0.72 6.92
CA VAL A 7 17.19 1.09 8.08
C VAL A 7 16.61 2.49 7.93
N VAL A 8 17.39 3.44 7.40
CA VAL A 8 16.88 4.79 7.07
C VAL A 8 15.78 4.73 6.01
N LEU A 9 15.92 3.89 4.99
CA LEU A 9 14.86 3.67 3.99
C LEU A 9 13.57 3.13 4.65
N LEU A 10 13.69 2.12 5.52
CA LEU A 10 12.53 1.57 6.27
C LEU A 10 11.86 2.64 7.13
N ALA A 11 12.65 3.46 7.82
CA ALA A 11 12.13 4.58 8.62
C ALA A 11 11.42 5.62 7.74
N ALA A 12 11.96 5.95 6.58
CA ALA A 12 11.32 6.86 5.63
C ALA A 12 9.98 6.32 5.14
N VAL A 13 9.92 5.03 4.77
CA VAL A 13 8.67 4.36 4.38
C VAL A 13 7.68 4.33 5.56
N ALA A 14 8.12 4.10 6.79
CA ALA A 14 7.26 4.15 7.97
C ALA A 14 6.64 5.54 8.17
N VAL A 15 7.44 6.60 8.07
CA VAL A 15 6.95 7.99 8.15
C VAL A 15 5.94 8.29 7.05
N GLU A 16 6.22 7.83 5.84
CA GLU A 16 5.29 7.97 4.71
C GLU A 16 3.95 7.25 4.99
N ARG A 17 3.98 6.03 5.54
CA ARG A 17 2.74 5.32 5.95
C ARG A 17 1.94 6.09 7.00
N LEU A 18 2.61 6.74 7.95
CA LEU A 18 1.94 7.59 8.93
C LEU A 18 1.30 8.81 8.28
N ALA A 19 1.98 9.47 7.33
CA ALA A 19 1.42 10.58 6.57
C ALA A 19 0.18 10.15 5.77
N GLU A 20 0.23 8.99 5.10
CA GLU A 20 -0.92 8.41 4.40
C GLU A 20 -2.10 8.15 5.35
N LEU A 21 -1.85 7.61 6.54
CA LEU A 21 -2.90 7.39 7.54
C LEU A 21 -3.55 8.69 8.01
N MET A 22 -2.77 9.77 8.16
CA MET A 22 -3.29 11.11 8.48
C MET A 22 -4.20 11.64 7.36
N VAL A 23 -3.73 11.55 6.11
CA VAL A 23 -4.52 11.95 4.92
C VAL A 23 -5.80 11.11 4.85
N SER A 24 -5.69 9.78 4.98
CA SER A 24 -6.83 8.87 4.95
C SER A 24 -7.86 9.18 6.04
N THR A 25 -7.42 9.44 7.27
CA THR A 25 -8.32 9.77 8.39
C THR A 25 -9.06 11.08 8.14
N ARG A 26 -8.37 12.11 7.61
CA ARG A 26 -9.00 13.37 7.20
C ARG A 26 -10.03 13.16 6.10
N ASN A 27 -9.67 12.37 5.09
CA ASN A 27 -10.54 12.06 3.95
C ASN A 27 -11.75 11.21 4.36
N LEU A 28 -11.56 10.27 5.30
CA LEU A 28 -12.66 9.49 5.86
C LEU A 28 -13.70 10.38 6.52
N ARG A 29 -13.28 11.31 7.39
CA ARG A 29 -14.20 12.26 8.04
C ARG A 29 -14.97 13.08 7.01
N TRP A 30 -14.28 13.56 5.98
CA TRP A 30 -14.88 14.33 4.89
C TRP A 30 -15.91 13.50 4.09
N SER A 31 -15.61 12.22 3.83
CA SER A 31 -16.50 11.30 3.12
C SER A 31 -17.74 10.98 3.93
N LEU A 32 -17.58 10.67 5.24
CA LEU A 32 -18.70 10.35 6.13
C LEU A 32 -19.65 11.55 6.31
N ALA A 33 -19.12 12.78 6.41
CA ALA A 33 -19.93 13.99 6.48
C ALA A 33 -20.79 14.24 5.21
N ARG A 34 -20.51 13.51 4.12
CA ARG A 34 -21.26 13.56 2.85
C ARG A 34 -22.12 12.32 2.61
N GLY A 35 -22.47 11.61 3.65
CA GLY A 35 -23.25 10.38 3.57
C GLY A 35 -22.47 9.16 3.06
N GLY A 36 -21.14 9.24 3.04
CA GLY A 36 -20.28 8.12 2.67
C GLY A 36 -20.51 6.92 3.59
N ARG A 37 -20.43 5.73 3.02
CA ARG A 37 -20.55 4.46 3.76
C ARG A 37 -19.24 3.68 3.65
N GLN A 38 -18.77 3.16 4.80
CA GLN A 38 -17.59 2.32 4.86
C GLN A 38 -17.97 0.85 4.67
N PHE A 39 -17.17 0.14 3.86
CA PHE A 39 -17.32 -1.29 3.59
C PHE A 39 -16.06 -2.05 4.03
N GLY A 40 -16.21 -3.34 4.35
CA GLY A 40 -15.08 -4.20 4.67
C GLY A 40 -14.26 -3.74 5.88
N ALA A 41 -14.89 -3.23 6.93
CA ALA A 41 -14.19 -2.73 8.12
C ALA A 41 -13.35 -3.81 8.83
N GLY A 42 -13.78 -5.07 8.77
CA GLY A 42 -13.14 -6.18 9.48
C GLY A 42 -11.73 -6.54 8.96
N HIS A 43 -11.42 -6.30 7.70
CA HIS A 43 -10.09 -6.60 7.15
C HIS A 43 -9.08 -5.43 7.28
N TYR A 44 -9.52 -4.26 7.71
CA TYR A 44 -8.64 -3.10 7.87
C TYR A 44 -7.55 -3.28 8.95
N PRO A 45 -7.87 -3.78 10.17
CA PRO A 45 -6.83 -4.06 11.17
C PRO A 45 -5.78 -5.07 10.70
N VAL A 46 -6.23 -6.10 9.98
CA VAL A 46 -5.33 -7.12 9.40
C VAL A 46 -4.37 -6.48 8.39
N MET A 47 -4.87 -5.56 7.56
CA MET A 47 -4.03 -4.81 6.65
C MET A 47 -2.97 -3.98 7.39
N VAL A 48 -3.35 -3.25 8.43
CA VAL A 48 -2.40 -2.45 9.22
C VAL A 48 -1.34 -3.35 9.86
N LEU A 49 -1.77 -4.47 10.47
CA LEU A 49 -0.85 -5.44 11.08
C LEU A 49 0.13 -6.02 10.05
N LEU A 50 -0.36 -6.40 8.87
CA LEU A 50 0.47 -6.98 7.82
C LEU A 50 1.54 -5.99 7.32
N HIS A 51 1.19 -4.72 7.09
CA HIS A 51 2.14 -3.71 6.64
C HIS A 51 3.13 -3.29 7.74
N THR A 52 2.70 -3.24 8.99
CA THR A 52 3.61 -3.06 10.12
C THR A 52 4.56 -4.23 10.24
N GLY A 53 4.05 -5.46 10.11
CA GLY A 53 4.83 -6.69 10.08
C GLY A 53 5.86 -6.74 8.95
N LEU A 54 5.54 -6.18 7.77
CA LEU A 54 6.50 -6.04 6.67
C LEU A 54 7.72 -5.22 7.09
N LEU A 55 7.51 -4.03 7.66
CA LEU A 55 8.60 -3.14 8.06
C LEU A 55 9.46 -3.75 9.17
N ILE A 56 8.81 -4.32 10.19
CA ILE A 56 9.50 -5.00 11.29
C ILE A 56 10.26 -6.23 10.76
N GLY A 57 9.62 -7.04 9.92
CA GLY A 57 10.21 -8.23 9.32
C GLY A 57 11.43 -7.91 8.47
N CYS A 58 11.36 -6.86 7.63
CA CYS A 58 12.50 -6.38 6.86
C CYS A 58 13.70 -6.02 7.76
N GLY A 59 13.45 -5.22 8.80
CA GLY A 59 14.50 -4.83 9.73
C GLY A 59 15.06 -6.02 10.51
N ALA A 60 14.19 -6.86 11.07
CA ALA A 60 14.58 -8.03 11.84
C ALA A 60 15.37 -9.03 10.99
N GLU A 61 14.90 -9.37 9.79
CA GLU A 61 15.58 -10.34 8.93
C GLU A 61 16.97 -9.84 8.51
N VAL A 62 17.11 -8.55 8.17
CA VAL A 62 18.41 -8.00 7.76
C VAL A 62 19.37 -7.93 8.93
N LEU A 63 18.91 -7.53 10.12
CA LEU A 63 19.77 -7.36 11.30
C LEU A 63 20.12 -8.68 12.00
N LEU A 64 19.19 -9.65 12.05
CA LEU A 64 19.38 -10.89 12.78
C LEU A 64 19.96 -12.02 11.92
N ALA A 65 19.71 -11.99 10.61
CA ALA A 65 20.21 -13.00 9.68
C ALA A 65 21.37 -12.49 8.80
N ASP A 66 21.95 -11.32 9.13
CA ASP A 66 23.08 -10.70 8.40
C ASP A 66 22.90 -10.71 6.88
N ARG A 67 21.71 -10.36 6.42
CA ARG A 67 21.38 -10.39 4.99
C ARG A 67 22.28 -9.43 4.21
N PRO A 68 22.95 -9.89 3.14
CA PRO A 68 23.83 -9.05 2.35
C PRO A 68 23.07 -8.13 1.42
N PHE A 69 23.67 -7.00 1.09
CA PHE A 69 23.23 -6.20 -0.06
C PHE A 69 23.84 -6.75 -1.35
N VAL A 70 23.03 -7.33 -2.21
CA VAL A 70 23.43 -7.80 -3.54
C VAL A 70 23.07 -6.73 -4.57
N ALA A 71 24.06 -6.04 -5.12
CA ALA A 71 23.85 -4.86 -5.97
C ALA A 71 22.94 -5.13 -7.19
N ALA A 72 23.07 -6.30 -7.83
CA ALA A 72 22.27 -6.70 -8.98
C ALA A 72 20.78 -6.86 -8.65
N LEU A 73 20.41 -7.13 -7.40
CA LEU A 73 19.04 -7.24 -6.92
C LEU A 73 18.59 -5.95 -6.22
N GLY A 74 19.45 -5.39 -5.38
CA GLY A 74 19.12 -4.30 -4.49
C GLY A 74 18.82 -2.98 -5.22
N TRP A 75 19.60 -2.62 -6.24
CA TRP A 75 19.36 -1.39 -6.98
C TRP A 75 18.07 -1.42 -7.82
N PRO A 76 17.78 -2.49 -8.61
CA PRO A 76 16.48 -2.61 -9.26
C PRO A 76 15.31 -2.62 -8.29
N SER A 77 15.44 -3.31 -7.15
CA SER A 77 14.42 -3.34 -6.11
C SER A 77 14.18 -1.93 -5.52
N LEU A 78 15.23 -1.17 -5.24
CA LEU A 78 15.10 0.22 -4.79
C LEU A 78 14.39 1.09 -5.82
N ALA A 79 14.72 0.94 -7.11
CA ALA A 79 14.03 1.65 -8.19
C ALA A 79 12.53 1.30 -8.22
N LEU A 80 12.17 0.03 -8.02
CA LEU A 80 10.78 -0.41 -7.93
C LEU A 80 10.07 0.15 -6.68
N VAL A 81 10.74 0.23 -5.54
CA VAL A 81 10.20 0.90 -4.34
C VAL A 81 9.87 2.35 -4.67
N LEU A 82 10.80 3.10 -5.23
CA LEU A 82 10.57 4.50 -5.58
C LEU A 82 9.45 4.68 -6.62
N ALA A 83 9.38 3.80 -7.62
CA ALA A 83 8.31 3.80 -8.60
C ALA A 83 6.94 3.50 -7.98
N SER A 84 6.88 2.55 -7.02
CA SER A 84 5.64 2.22 -6.30
C SER A 84 5.16 3.38 -5.44
N GLN A 85 6.07 4.11 -4.79
CA GLN A 85 5.74 5.31 -4.02
C GLN A 85 5.24 6.43 -4.95
N ALA A 86 5.91 6.67 -6.07
CA ALA A 86 5.45 7.64 -7.07
C ALA A 86 4.03 7.30 -7.58
N LEU A 87 3.78 6.02 -7.92
CA LEU A 87 2.44 5.57 -8.32
C LEU A 87 1.40 5.80 -7.24
N ARG A 88 1.73 5.52 -5.98
CA ARG A 88 0.84 5.70 -4.85
C ARG A 88 0.48 7.17 -4.63
N TRP A 89 1.47 8.06 -4.64
CA TRP A 89 1.22 9.49 -4.53
C TRP A 89 0.44 10.05 -5.71
N TRP A 90 0.65 9.49 -6.92
CA TRP A 90 -0.19 9.81 -8.07
C TRP A 90 -1.64 9.38 -7.87
N CYS A 91 -1.88 8.20 -7.28
CA CYS A 91 -3.23 7.77 -6.89
C CYS A 91 -3.86 8.73 -5.87
N ILE A 92 -3.12 9.10 -4.82
CA ILE A 92 -3.58 10.03 -3.77
C ILE A 92 -3.95 11.38 -4.38
N ALA A 93 -3.08 11.95 -5.20
CA ALA A 93 -3.30 13.25 -5.86
C ALA A 93 -4.52 13.21 -6.79
N THR A 94 -4.68 12.11 -7.55
CA THR A 94 -5.78 11.95 -8.51
C THR A 94 -7.14 11.82 -7.82
N LEU A 95 -7.24 11.05 -6.75
CA LEU A 95 -8.49 10.88 -5.99
C LEU A 95 -8.75 12.04 -5.03
N GLY A 96 -7.72 12.76 -4.62
CA GLY A 96 -7.84 13.86 -3.67
C GLY A 96 -8.56 13.43 -2.40
N ARG A 97 -9.68 14.09 -2.07
CA ARG A 97 -10.45 13.79 -0.85
C ARG A 97 -11.22 12.47 -0.89
N GLN A 98 -11.36 11.82 -2.06
CA GLN A 98 -11.96 10.49 -2.17
C GLN A 98 -10.96 9.38 -1.84
N TRP A 99 -9.64 9.68 -1.86
CA TRP A 99 -8.64 8.68 -1.52
C TRP A 99 -8.71 8.26 -0.05
N ASN A 100 -8.73 6.96 0.18
CA ASN A 100 -8.80 6.37 1.50
C ASN A 100 -8.05 5.04 1.55
N THR A 101 -7.47 4.72 2.70
CA THR A 101 -6.96 3.37 2.99
C THR A 101 -8.09 2.38 3.28
N ARG A 102 -9.29 2.87 3.53
CA ARG A 102 -10.53 2.10 3.75
C ARG A 102 -11.40 2.15 2.49
N ILE A 103 -12.28 1.18 2.32
CA ILE A 103 -13.26 1.20 1.23
C ILE A 103 -14.41 2.09 1.67
N VAL A 104 -14.56 3.24 1.00
CA VAL A 104 -15.62 4.21 1.29
C VAL A 104 -16.31 4.59 -0.01
N VAL A 105 -17.63 4.51 -0.04
CA VAL A 105 -18.45 4.91 -1.20
C VAL A 105 -19.31 6.09 -0.79
N ILE A 106 -19.28 7.17 -1.57
CA ILE A 106 -20.08 8.39 -1.34
C ILE A 106 -21.19 8.38 -2.39
N PRO A 107 -22.48 8.38 -1.98
CA PRO A 107 -23.60 8.44 -2.91
C PRO A 107 -23.52 9.68 -3.80
N GLY A 108 -23.80 9.51 -5.09
CA GLY A 108 -23.78 10.63 -6.06
C GLY A 108 -22.38 11.07 -6.51
N HIS A 109 -21.30 10.51 -5.97
CA HIS A 109 -19.94 10.75 -6.45
C HIS A 109 -19.57 9.65 -7.45
N GLY A 110 -19.36 10.04 -8.71
CA GLY A 110 -18.95 9.11 -9.77
C GLY A 110 -17.53 8.53 -9.53
N LEU A 111 -17.25 7.45 -10.25
CA LEU A 111 -15.91 6.85 -10.26
C LEU A 111 -14.90 7.76 -10.95
N VAL A 112 -13.76 8.00 -10.31
CA VAL A 112 -12.64 8.73 -10.92
C VAL A 112 -11.98 7.84 -11.98
N ARG A 113 -11.93 8.34 -13.23
CA ARG A 113 -11.34 7.65 -14.39
C ARG A 113 -10.18 8.43 -15.01
N SER A 114 -9.49 9.25 -14.21
CA SER A 114 -8.33 10.05 -14.63
C SER A 114 -7.02 9.52 -14.02
N GLY A 115 -5.89 10.08 -14.46
CA GLY A 115 -4.58 9.68 -13.97
C GLY A 115 -4.34 8.18 -14.09
N PRO A 116 -3.79 7.51 -13.04
CA PRO A 116 -3.49 6.09 -13.09
C PRO A 116 -4.75 5.21 -13.20
N TYR A 117 -5.93 5.72 -12.79
CA TYR A 117 -7.23 5.01 -12.89
C TYR A 117 -7.77 4.92 -14.32
N ARG A 118 -7.18 5.65 -15.26
CA ARG A 118 -7.45 5.49 -16.69
C ARG A 118 -6.84 4.20 -17.25
N LEU A 119 -5.68 3.80 -16.71
CA LEU A 119 -4.89 2.68 -17.20
C LEU A 119 -5.18 1.38 -16.43
N LEU A 120 -5.40 1.51 -15.12
CA LEU A 120 -5.55 0.39 -14.20
C LEU A 120 -6.81 0.56 -13.33
N ARG A 121 -7.51 -0.52 -13.07
CA ARG A 121 -8.70 -0.49 -12.17
C ARG A 121 -8.30 -0.26 -10.72
N HIS A 122 -7.17 -0.81 -10.29
CA HIS A 122 -6.68 -0.78 -8.92
C HIS A 122 -5.20 -0.42 -8.84
N PRO A 123 -4.78 0.79 -9.30
CA PRO A 123 -3.36 1.14 -9.37
C PRO A 123 -2.71 1.20 -7.98
N ASN A 124 -3.45 1.58 -6.95
CA ASN A 124 -2.93 1.60 -5.58
C ASN A 124 -2.62 0.19 -5.05
N TYR A 125 -3.36 -0.84 -5.46
CA TYR A 125 -3.04 -2.22 -5.09
C TYR A 125 -1.81 -2.74 -5.83
N LEU A 126 -1.59 -2.31 -7.06
CA LEU A 126 -0.33 -2.60 -7.77
C LEU A 126 0.87 -2.00 -7.02
N ALA A 127 0.77 -0.75 -6.56
CA ALA A 127 1.81 -0.13 -5.75
C ALA A 127 2.11 -0.94 -4.48
N VAL A 128 1.07 -1.43 -3.77
CA VAL A 128 1.22 -2.27 -2.58
C VAL A 128 1.94 -3.59 -2.89
N VAL A 129 1.58 -4.25 -3.99
CA VAL A 129 2.21 -5.53 -4.38
C VAL A 129 3.68 -5.33 -4.76
N VAL A 130 3.97 -4.32 -5.59
CA VAL A 130 5.34 -4.02 -6.01
C VAL A 130 6.22 -3.65 -4.82
N GLU A 131 5.73 -2.76 -3.94
CA GLU A 131 6.46 -2.36 -2.74
C GLU A 131 6.70 -3.54 -1.79
N GLY A 132 5.69 -4.37 -1.55
CA GLY A 132 5.78 -5.50 -0.64
C GLY A 132 6.77 -6.58 -1.07
N ILE A 133 7.03 -6.68 -2.36
CA ILE A 133 8.08 -7.56 -2.91
C ILE A 133 9.43 -6.84 -2.95
N ALA A 134 9.44 -5.61 -3.46
CA ALA A 134 10.68 -4.89 -3.74
C ALA A 134 11.37 -4.40 -2.47
N LEU A 135 10.64 -3.87 -1.48
CA LEU A 135 11.24 -3.30 -0.27
C LEU A 135 12.08 -4.32 0.52
N PRO A 136 11.63 -5.55 0.80
CA PRO A 136 12.46 -6.57 1.42
C PRO A 136 13.66 -6.96 0.54
N LEU A 137 13.46 -7.06 -0.77
CA LEU A 137 14.49 -7.49 -1.72
C LEU A 137 15.60 -6.44 -1.93
N VAL A 138 15.40 -5.18 -1.52
CA VAL A 138 16.49 -4.18 -1.51
C VAL A 138 17.70 -4.69 -0.73
N HIS A 139 17.48 -5.42 0.36
CA HIS A 139 18.56 -5.98 1.21
C HIS A 139 18.41 -7.50 1.43
N THR A 140 17.91 -8.22 0.42
CA THR A 140 17.76 -9.68 0.37
C THR A 140 16.98 -10.33 1.53
N ALA A 141 16.02 -9.59 2.12
CA ALA A 141 15.10 -10.13 3.12
C ALA A 141 13.99 -10.95 2.43
N TRP A 142 14.40 -12.05 1.77
CA TRP A 142 13.52 -12.85 0.92
C TRP A 142 12.43 -13.59 1.72
N LEU A 143 12.68 -13.96 2.97
CA LEU A 143 11.69 -14.63 3.82
C LEU A 143 10.51 -13.68 4.10
N THR A 144 10.83 -12.44 4.49
CA THR A 144 9.82 -11.37 4.67
C THR A 144 9.07 -11.11 3.37
N ALA A 145 9.75 -11.06 2.22
CA ALA A 145 9.13 -10.89 0.91
C ALA A 145 8.11 -11.99 0.61
N VAL A 146 8.46 -13.25 0.82
CA VAL A 146 7.58 -14.40 0.56
C VAL A 146 6.37 -14.38 1.50
N ILE A 147 6.61 -14.25 2.81
CA ILE A 147 5.52 -14.25 3.81
C ILE A 147 4.54 -13.11 3.53
N PHE A 148 5.08 -11.90 3.34
CA PHE A 148 4.21 -10.75 3.04
C PHE A 148 3.43 -10.96 1.73
N THR A 149 4.07 -11.41 0.67
CA THR A 149 3.43 -11.61 -0.63
C THR A 149 2.26 -12.58 -0.55
N VAL A 150 2.45 -13.73 0.10
CA VAL A 150 1.40 -14.73 0.28
C VAL A 150 0.24 -14.18 1.11
N CYS A 151 0.53 -13.61 2.28
CA CYS A 151 -0.49 -13.04 3.15
C CYS A 151 -1.24 -11.87 2.47
N ASN A 152 -0.50 -11.01 1.77
CA ASN A 152 -1.07 -9.87 1.07
C ASN A 152 -1.93 -10.29 -0.13
N ALA A 153 -1.58 -11.35 -0.86
CA ALA A 153 -2.39 -11.87 -1.95
C ALA A 153 -3.77 -12.33 -1.46
N VAL A 154 -3.82 -13.02 -0.32
CA VAL A 154 -5.09 -13.42 0.32
C VAL A 154 -5.88 -12.19 0.73
N LEU A 155 -5.25 -11.24 1.45
CA LEU A 155 -5.89 -10.02 1.92
C LEU A 155 -6.43 -9.17 0.75
N LEU A 156 -5.63 -8.96 -0.30
CA LEU A 156 -6.03 -8.20 -1.48
C LEU A 156 -7.19 -8.86 -2.23
N SER A 157 -7.23 -10.19 -2.31
CA SER A 157 -8.36 -10.88 -2.94
C SER A 157 -9.68 -10.58 -2.23
N VAL A 158 -9.68 -10.55 -0.90
CA VAL A 158 -10.84 -10.18 -0.07
C VAL A 158 -11.19 -8.70 -0.29
N ARG A 159 -10.18 -7.81 -0.25
CA ARG A 159 -10.39 -6.36 -0.42
C ARG A 159 -10.96 -6.02 -1.78
N ILE A 160 -10.40 -6.57 -2.86
CA ILE A 160 -10.86 -6.32 -4.23
C ILE A 160 -12.31 -6.78 -4.41
N ARG A 161 -12.68 -7.95 -3.86
CA ARG A 161 -14.07 -8.43 -3.91
C ARG A 161 -15.01 -7.48 -3.17
N SER A 162 -14.64 -7.05 -1.96
CA SER A 162 -15.43 -6.13 -1.14
C SER A 162 -15.58 -4.75 -1.82
N GLU A 163 -14.50 -4.22 -2.41
CA GLU A 163 -14.52 -2.94 -3.13
C GLU A 163 -15.36 -3.03 -4.39
N ASN A 164 -15.17 -4.07 -5.21
CA ASN A 164 -15.98 -4.26 -6.41
C ASN A 164 -17.48 -4.42 -6.09
N ALA A 165 -17.82 -5.13 -5.00
CA ALA A 165 -19.21 -5.25 -4.56
C ALA A 165 -19.80 -3.90 -4.11
N ALA A 166 -19.02 -3.10 -3.37
CA ALA A 166 -19.43 -1.78 -2.91
C ALA A 166 -19.61 -0.76 -4.05
N LEU A 167 -18.83 -0.89 -5.13
CA LEU A 167 -18.85 0.04 -6.27
C LEU A 167 -19.88 -0.33 -7.34
N ARG A 168 -20.44 -1.55 -7.36
CA ARG A 168 -21.46 -1.96 -8.35
C ARG A 168 -22.64 -0.99 -8.49
N PRO A 169 -23.25 -0.49 -7.40
CA PRO A 169 -24.39 0.45 -7.50
C PRO A 169 -24.01 1.82 -8.06
N VAL A 170 -22.73 2.18 -8.09
CA VAL A 170 -22.23 3.48 -8.57
C VAL A 170 -21.78 3.39 -10.03
N SER A 171 -21.62 2.18 -10.54
CA SER A 171 -21.15 1.89 -11.91
C SER A 171 -22.30 1.69 -12.90
N ALA A 172 -23.51 1.51 -12.39
CA ALA A 172 -24.77 1.39 -13.14
C ALA A 172 -25.40 2.76 -13.35
#